data_587fdcd0537c707de55a31b429d58cf8
#
_entry.id   587fdcd0537c707de55a31b429d58cf8
#
_cell.length_a   1.000
_cell.length_b   1.000
_cell.length_c   1.000
_cell.angle_alpha   90.00
_cell.angle_beta   90.00
_cell.angle_gamma   90.00
#
_symmetry.space_group_name_H-M   'P 1'
#
loop_
_entity.id
_entity.type
_entity.pdbx_description
1 polymer ?
#
loop_
_entity_poly.entity_id
_entity_poly.type
_entity_poly.pdbx_seq_one_letter_code
_entity_poly.pdbx_strand_id
1 'polypeptide(L)'
;SPLSDVVLYENTTGKDAAYYPKQLAVNDYFIQDSRYLKTYANYFCRFVSAYREENISISRVMFQNEPWAYTIYPGCAWTPEGIIRFNVEYLAPELKKQHPEVSLFLGTLNTNRFDVVDKILSDSRMKDAVEGLGFQWWGGQILPAIRKKYPYYKYMQTESECGSGTFDWKAAEHTFRLINHYIGNGCEEYTFWNAILSDEGKSSWGWKQNALIRVDSKTGTITYTPEYYAVKHFCNQVVSGTRVLQYKEKGEDNLSVIAFLTPEGKYLIVAGNYGDVAQQMTVQLGEKYLNVTLQA
;
A
#
# COMPACT_ATOMS: atom_id res chain seq x y z
N SER A 1 -9.20 15.24 -11.12
CA SER A 1 -7.72 15.28 -11.08
C SER A 1 -7.24 14.69 -9.76
N PRO A 2 -6.22 13.82 -9.73
CA PRO A 2 -5.69 13.25 -8.48
C PRO A 2 -5.25 14.32 -7.46
N LEU A 3 -4.95 15.53 -7.90
CA LEU A 3 -4.57 16.65 -7.04
C LEU A 3 -5.77 17.36 -6.42
N SER A 4 -6.97 17.29 -7.02
CA SER A 4 -8.18 17.87 -6.43
C SER A 4 -8.65 17.06 -5.21
N ASP A 5 -8.43 15.75 -5.21
CA ASP A 5 -8.84 14.87 -4.12
C ASP A 5 -7.93 15.03 -2.88
N VAL A 6 -6.69 15.43 -3.08
CA VAL A 6 -5.75 15.76 -1.99
C VAL A 6 -6.20 17.00 -1.19
N VAL A 7 -6.87 17.94 -1.82
CA VAL A 7 -7.38 19.17 -1.17
C VAL A 7 -8.65 18.90 -0.35
N LEU A 8 -9.38 17.83 -0.69
CA LEU A 8 -10.67 17.52 -0.05
C LEU A 8 -10.56 17.00 1.38
N TYR A 9 -9.37 16.66 1.86
CA TYR A 9 -9.18 16.19 3.23
C TYR A 9 -9.66 17.20 4.30
N GLU A 10 -9.59 18.48 4.01
CA GLU A 10 -10.10 19.52 4.93
C GLU A 10 -11.61 19.46 5.14
N ASN A 11 -12.34 18.78 4.25
CA ASN A 11 -13.79 18.66 4.26
C ASN A 11 -14.32 17.32 4.77
N THR A 12 -13.45 16.40 5.23
CA THR A 12 -13.91 15.14 5.83
C THR A 12 -14.73 15.41 7.09
N THR A 13 -15.96 14.94 7.08
CA THR A 13 -16.91 15.03 8.19
C THR A 13 -17.35 13.64 8.63
N GLY A 14 -17.76 13.47 9.89
CA GLY A 14 -18.28 12.21 10.39
C GLY A 14 -17.23 11.23 10.90
N LYS A 15 -17.42 9.93 10.64
CA LYS A 15 -16.57 8.85 11.16
C LYS A 15 -15.10 8.98 10.73
N ASP A 16 -14.86 9.47 9.53
CA ASP A 16 -13.52 9.63 8.99
C ASP A 16 -12.72 10.72 9.71
N ALA A 17 -13.40 11.77 10.20
CA ALA A 17 -12.76 12.82 10.98
C ALA A 17 -12.23 12.35 12.36
N ALA A 18 -12.74 11.23 12.87
CA ALA A 18 -12.26 10.62 14.12
C ALA A 18 -10.98 9.81 13.90
N TYR A 19 -10.84 9.17 12.72
CA TYR A 19 -9.65 8.42 12.35
C TYR A 19 -8.52 9.29 11.80
N TYR A 20 -8.88 10.33 11.06
CA TYR A 20 -7.95 11.24 10.41
C TYR A 20 -8.27 12.68 10.83
N PRO A 21 -7.85 13.09 12.02
CA PRO A 21 -8.19 14.42 12.52
C PRO A 21 -7.67 15.49 11.57
N LYS A 22 -8.47 16.55 11.37
CA LYS A 22 -8.13 17.70 10.52
C LYS A 22 -6.82 18.36 10.93
N GLN A 23 -6.47 18.27 12.19
CA GLN A 23 -5.19 18.72 12.71
C GLN A 23 -4.31 17.52 12.97
N LEU A 24 -3.15 17.50 12.35
CA LEU A 24 -2.09 16.59 12.69
C LEU A 24 -1.68 16.81 14.14
N ALA A 25 -1.07 15.80 14.75
CA ALA A 25 -0.51 15.93 16.07
C ALA A 25 0.38 17.18 16.14
N VAL A 26 0.06 18.08 17.05
CA VAL A 26 0.92 19.26 17.35
C VAL A 26 2.13 18.87 18.18
N ASN A 27 2.09 17.70 18.81
CA ASN A 27 3.18 17.13 19.59
C ASN A 27 3.36 15.66 19.23
N ASP A 28 4.60 15.18 19.30
CA ASP A 28 4.88 13.75 19.21
C ASP A 28 4.40 13.05 20.48
N TYR A 29 3.65 11.96 20.29
CA TYR A 29 3.25 11.10 21.42
C TYR A 29 4.36 10.12 21.80
N PHE A 30 5.30 9.84 20.89
CA PHE A 30 6.52 9.14 21.26
C PHE A 30 7.49 10.08 21.97
N ILE A 31 8.04 9.64 23.09
CA ILE A 31 8.96 10.46 23.91
C ILE A 31 10.19 10.83 23.09
N GLN A 32 10.40 12.11 22.86
CA GLN A 32 11.48 12.66 22.05
C GLN A 32 12.85 12.79 22.75
N ASP A 33 13.01 12.20 23.93
CA ASP A 33 14.31 12.08 24.59
C ASP A 33 15.20 11.10 23.81
N SER A 34 16.46 11.49 23.59
CA SER A 34 17.43 10.72 22.81
C SER A 34 17.64 9.28 23.28
N ARG A 35 17.50 9.02 24.58
CA ARG A 35 17.64 7.68 25.16
C ARG A 35 16.54 6.75 24.64
N TYR A 36 15.29 7.23 24.59
CA TYR A 36 14.14 6.45 24.09
C TYR A 36 14.22 6.26 22.58
N LEU A 37 14.54 7.31 21.82
CA LEU A 37 14.69 7.23 20.37
C LEU A 37 15.80 6.25 19.98
N LYS A 38 16.94 6.29 20.66
CA LYS A 38 18.04 5.34 20.44
C LYS A 38 17.66 3.90 20.81
N THR A 39 16.96 3.72 21.92
CA THR A 39 16.46 2.42 22.34
C THR A 39 15.49 1.85 21.31
N TYR A 40 14.59 2.67 20.78
CA TYR A 40 13.63 2.27 19.78
C TYR A 40 14.29 1.92 18.45
N ALA A 41 15.29 2.69 17.99
CA ALA A 41 16.08 2.33 16.81
C ALA A 41 16.79 0.97 16.99
N ASN A 42 17.40 0.76 18.17
CA ASN A 42 18.03 -0.53 18.49
C ASN A 42 17.04 -1.70 18.58
N TYR A 43 15.78 -1.44 18.95
CA TYR A 43 14.72 -2.46 18.92
C TYR A 43 14.52 -3.03 17.51
N PHE A 44 14.48 -2.18 16.46
CA PHE A 44 14.41 -2.63 15.07
C PHE A 44 15.60 -3.50 14.69
N CYS A 45 16.81 -3.10 15.09
CA CYS A 45 18.01 -3.90 14.81
C CYS A 45 17.97 -5.27 15.50
N ARG A 46 17.52 -5.32 16.74
CA ARG A 46 17.36 -6.57 17.49
C ARG A 46 16.27 -7.47 16.86
N PHE A 47 15.17 -6.88 16.38
CA PHE A 47 14.14 -7.60 15.67
C PHE A 47 14.71 -8.26 14.40
N VAL A 48 15.44 -7.50 13.59
CA VAL A 48 16.09 -8.04 12.37
C VAL A 48 17.07 -9.17 12.72
N SER A 49 17.89 -8.99 13.78
CA SER A 49 18.83 -10.02 14.23
C SER A 49 18.12 -11.31 14.64
N ALA A 50 17.05 -11.20 15.45
CA ALA A 50 16.30 -12.36 15.93
C ALA A 50 15.66 -13.16 14.78
N TYR A 51 15.09 -12.47 13.78
CA TYR A 51 14.55 -13.15 12.59
C TYR A 51 15.64 -13.81 11.75
N ARG A 52 16.81 -13.19 11.65
CA ARG A 52 17.97 -13.79 10.96
C ARG A 52 18.45 -15.07 11.63
N GLU A 53 18.46 -15.14 12.96
CA GLU A 53 18.78 -16.34 13.73
C GLU A 53 17.84 -17.51 13.40
N GLU A 54 16.59 -17.20 13.05
CA GLU A 54 15.59 -18.17 12.58
C GLU A 54 15.63 -18.43 11.06
N ASN A 55 16.67 -17.97 10.36
CA ASN A 55 16.81 -18.06 8.90
C ASN A 55 15.72 -17.31 8.11
N ILE A 56 15.13 -16.28 8.69
CA ILE A 56 14.15 -15.40 8.05
C ILE A 56 14.82 -14.05 7.77
N SER A 57 15.04 -13.75 6.49
CA SER A 57 15.65 -12.49 6.08
C SER A 57 14.63 -11.36 6.04
N ILE A 58 14.86 -10.32 6.83
CA ILE A 58 14.12 -9.06 6.75
C ILE A 58 14.86 -8.16 5.75
N SER A 59 14.19 -7.76 4.69
CA SER A 59 14.78 -6.88 3.66
C SER A 59 14.44 -5.41 3.85
N ARG A 60 13.33 -5.10 4.53
CA ARG A 60 12.85 -3.73 4.75
C ARG A 60 12.25 -3.56 6.13
N VAL A 61 12.38 -2.36 6.66
CA VAL A 61 11.67 -1.92 7.87
C VAL A 61 11.03 -0.56 7.65
N MET A 62 9.94 -0.30 8.37
CA MET A 62 9.26 0.98 8.44
C MET A 62 9.09 1.35 9.92
N PHE A 63 9.25 2.64 10.25
CA PHE A 63 9.36 3.06 11.64
C PHE A 63 8.07 2.93 12.44
N GLN A 64 6.90 3.02 11.77
CA GLN A 64 5.61 3.06 12.45
C GLN A 64 4.48 2.64 11.51
N ASN A 65 3.59 1.77 11.97
CA ASN A 65 2.31 1.56 11.30
C ASN A 65 1.38 2.77 11.55
N GLU A 66 0.84 3.33 10.49
CA GLU A 66 -0.17 4.40 10.53
C GLU A 66 0.15 5.54 11.50
N PRO A 67 1.22 6.32 11.27
CA PRO A 67 1.69 7.34 12.22
C PRO A 67 0.69 8.49 12.46
N TRP A 68 -0.44 8.49 11.76
CA TRP A 68 -1.51 9.49 11.91
C TRP A 68 -2.87 8.88 12.27
N ALA A 69 -2.95 7.58 12.55
CA ALA A 69 -4.18 6.96 13.01
C ALA A 69 -4.28 7.01 14.55
N TYR A 70 -5.43 7.48 15.04
CA TYR A 70 -5.80 7.45 16.44
C TYR A 70 -6.78 6.29 16.66
N THR A 71 -6.26 5.15 17.03
CA THR A 71 -7.01 3.89 17.06
C THR A 71 -7.05 3.26 18.45
N ILE A 72 -7.89 2.25 18.62
CA ILE A 72 -8.01 1.49 19.87
C ILE A 72 -6.90 0.44 20.04
N TYR A 73 -6.19 0.10 18.96
CA TYR A 73 -5.03 -0.77 19.01
C TYR A 73 -3.75 0.05 19.28
N PRO A 74 -2.66 -0.60 19.72
CA PRO A 74 -1.41 0.11 19.98
C PRO A 74 -0.95 0.91 18.76
N GLY A 75 -0.83 2.21 18.94
CA GLY A 75 -0.41 3.15 17.92
C GLY A 75 0.25 4.36 18.58
N CYS A 76 0.95 5.15 17.79
CA CYS A 76 1.62 6.35 18.27
C CYS A 76 1.61 7.41 17.16
N ALA A 77 1.06 8.58 17.48
CA ALA A 77 1.05 9.69 16.55
C ALA A 77 2.39 10.44 16.57
N TRP A 78 2.83 10.87 15.39
CA TRP A 78 4.07 11.58 15.18
C TRP A 78 3.85 12.88 14.43
N THR A 79 4.65 13.90 14.76
CA THR A 79 4.77 15.09 13.93
C THR A 79 5.71 14.82 12.75
N PRO A 80 5.62 15.59 11.66
CA PRO A 80 6.62 15.53 10.58
C PRO A 80 8.06 15.68 11.09
N GLU A 81 8.29 16.59 12.03
CA GLU A 81 9.58 16.83 12.64
C GLU A 81 10.10 15.63 13.43
N GLY A 82 9.23 15.00 14.22
CA GLY A 82 9.57 13.77 14.96
C GLY A 82 9.88 12.61 14.03
N ILE A 83 9.14 12.46 12.94
CA ILE A 83 9.40 11.47 11.90
C ILE A 83 10.78 11.68 11.26
N ILE A 84 11.07 12.93 10.84
CA ILE A 84 12.36 13.27 10.25
C ILE A 84 13.49 12.96 11.25
N ARG A 85 13.35 13.50 12.46
CA ARG A 85 14.34 13.31 13.50
C ARG A 85 14.63 11.84 13.78
N PHE A 86 13.60 11.03 13.99
CA PHE A 86 13.78 9.62 14.32
C PHE A 86 14.44 8.84 13.18
N ASN A 87 13.93 9.01 11.95
CA ASN A 87 14.46 8.25 10.81
C ASN A 87 15.89 8.67 10.47
N VAL A 88 16.19 9.99 10.46
CA VAL A 88 17.49 10.53 10.03
C VAL A 88 18.56 10.37 11.10
N GLU A 89 18.24 10.68 12.37
CA GLU A 89 19.26 10.79 13.42
C GLU A 89 19.46 9.49 14.19
N TYR A 90 18.49 8.57 14.16
CA TYR A 90 18.53 7.35 14.97
C TYR A 90 18.39 6.08 14.15
N LEU A 91 17.28 5.90 13.42
CA LEU A 91 16.97 4.59 12.82
C LEU A 91 17.86 4.28 11.62
N ALA A 92 18.00 5.19 10.65
CA ALA A 92 18.84 4.96 9.49
C ALA A 92 20.32 4.72 9.83
N PRO A 93 20.96 5.53 10.72
CA PRO A 93 22.33 5.27 11.13
C PRO A 93 22.52 3.94 11.85
N GLU A 94 21.56 3.55 12.71
CA GLU A 94 21.66 2.30 13.47
C GLU A 94 21.47 1.08 12.57
N LEU A 95 20.51 1.12 11.65
CA LEU A 95 20.33 0.07 10.63
C LEU A 95 21.57 -0.05 9.73
N LYS A 96 22.08 1.07 9.20
CA LYS A 96 23.27 1.06 8.35
C LYS A 96 24.49 0.45 9.04
N LYS A 97 24.60 0.64 10.36
CA LYS A 97 25.70 0.11 11.18
C LYS A 97 25.55 -1.39 11.44
N GLN A 98 24.36 -1.87 11.80
CA GLN A 98 24.14 -3.25 12.25
C GLN A 98 23.61 -4.16 11.14
N HIS A 99 22.83 -3.64 10.20
CA HIS A 99 22.12 -4.35 9.15
C HIS A 99 22.13 -3.58 7.83
N PRO A 100 23.31 -3.36 7.22
CA PRO A 100 23.44 -2.57 5.98
C PRO A 100 22.67 -3.16 4.79
N GLU A 101 22.24 -4.42 4.87
CA GLU A 101 21.41 -5.10 3.88
C GLU A 101 19.91 -4.79 4.01
N VAL A 102 19.49 -4.15 5.10
CA VAL A 102 18.09 -3.82 5.35
C VAL A 102 17.78 -2.40 4.94
N SER A 103 16.87 -2.24 4.01
CA SER A 103 16.41 -0.91 3.56
C SER A 103 15.43 -0.30 4.54
N LEU A 104 15.63 0.97 4.87
CA LEU A 104 14.63 1.77 5.57
C LEU A 104 13.68 2.41 4.56
N PHE A 105 12.37 2.20 4.76
CA PHE A 105 11.31 2.86 4.01
C PHE A 105 10.54 3.80 4.94
N LEU A 106 10.18 4.98 4.44
CA LEU A 106 9.27 5.87 5.15
C LEU A 106 7.85 5.30 5.07
N GLY A 107 7.23 5.08 6.19
CA GLY A 107 5.85 4.57 6.23
C GLY A 107 5.52 3.91 7.57
N THR A 108 4.32 3.35 7.68
CA THR A 108 3.35 3.21 6.57
C THR A 108 2.47 4.45 6.45
N LEU A 109 2.49 5.11 5.29
CA LEU A 109 1.82 6.39 5.08
C LEU A 109 0.31 6.17 4.86
N ASN A 110 -0.50 6.58 5.84
CA ASN A 110 -1.96 6.40 5.86
C ASN A 110 -2.76 7.71 5.75
N THR A 111 -2.13 8.81 5.34
CA THR A 111 -2.77 10.12 5.17
C THR A 111 -2.83 10.53 3.71
N ASN A 112 -3.91 11.21 3.31
CA ASN A 112 -4.03 11.86 2.01
C ASN A 112 -3.55 13.33 2.02
N ARG A 113 -2.92 13.78 3.11
CA ARG A 113 -2.30 15.10 3.24
C ARG A 113 -0.96 15.14 2.52
N PHE A 114 -1.00 15.58 1.25
CA PHE A 114 0.22 15.78 0.45
C PHE A 114 1.22 16.72 1.13
N ASP A 115 0.75 17.84 1.68
CA ASP A 115 1.56 18.86 2.35
C ASP A 115 2.38 18.29 3.51
N VAL A 116 1.81 17.34 4.25
CA VAL A 116 2.47 16.67 5.38
C VAL A 116 3.60 15.77 4.93
N VAL A 117 3.33 14.91 3.96
CA VAL A 117 4.34 14.00 3.40
C VAL A 117 5.41 14.80 2.64
N ASP A 118 4.98 15.83 1.92
CA ASP A 118 5.89 16.76 1.23
C ASP A 118 6.83 17.47 2.18
N LYS A 119 6.35 17.93 3.34
CA LYS A 119 7.17 18.54 4.38
C LYS A 119 8.26 17.58 4.86
N ILE A 120 7.94 16.31 5.08
CA ILE A 120 8.91 15.29 5.49
C ILE A 120 9.95 15.06 4.39
N LEU A 121 9.51 14.86 3.16
CA LEU A 121 10.39 14.53 2.03
C LEU A 121 11.22 15.72 1.53
N SER A 122 10.81 16.95 1.85
CA SER A 122 11.56 18.16 1.53
C SER A 122 12.79 18.36 2.40
N ASP A 123 12.91 17.66 3.52
CA ASP A 123 14.16 17.63 4.27
C ASP A 123 15.19 16.82 3.47
N SER A 124 16.26 17.47 3.05
CA SER A 124 17.28 16.86 2.17
C SER A 124 17.93 15.60 2.74
N ARG A 125 17.97 15.49 4.07
CA ARG A 125 18.57 14.34 4.78
C ARG A 125 17.71 13.07 4.63
N MET A 126 16.40 13.22 4.39
CA MET A 126 15.50 12.07 4.16
C MET A 126 15.89 11.27 2.94
N LYS A 127 16.41 11.91 1.88
CA LYS A 127 16.86 11.23 0.67
C LYS A 127 17.98 10.23 0.92
N ASP A 128 18.85 10.52 1.88
CA ASP A 128 19.97 9.65 2.25
C ASP A 128 19.59 8.65 3.36
N ALA A 129 18.49 8.92 4.07
CA ALA A 129 18.01 8.09 5.17
C ALA A 129 17.08 6.97 4.72
N VAL A 130 16.21 7.20 3.73
CA VAL A 130 15.21 6.23 3.29
C VAL A 130 15.33 5.90 1.81
N GLU A 131 15.18 4.62 1.48
CA GLU A 131 15.27 4.12 0.10
C GLU A 131 13.94 4.22 -0.65
N GLY A 132 12.84 4.16 0.09
CA GLY A 132 11.50 4.17 -0.50
C GLY A 132 10.41 4.58 0.48
N LEU A 133 9.19 4.51 -0.01
CA LEU A 133 7.97 4.92 0.70
C LEU A 133 6.94 3.79 0.67
N GLY A 134 6.31 3.55 1.84
CA GLY A 134 5.21 2.61 1.96
C GLY A 134 3.88 3.34 2.16
N PHE A 135 2.87 3.01 1.36
CA PHE A 135 1.55 3.61 1.40
C PHE A 135 0.48 2.59 1.78
N GLN A 136 -0.51 3.05 2.53
CA GLN A 136 -1.70 2.26 2.82
C GLN A 136 -2.94 3.14 2.98
N TRP A 137 -4.13 2.55 2.78
CA TRP A 137 -5.42 3.23 2.94
C TRP A 137 -5.45 4.59 2.21
N TRP A 138 -5.81 5.65 2.92
CA TRP A 138 -5.90 7.02 2.38
C TRP A 138 -4.59 7.53 1.77
N GLY A 139 -3.44 6.98 2.18
CA GLY A 139 -2.14 7.33 1.62
C GLY A 139 -2.02 7.04 0.13
N GLY A 140 -2.75 6.05 -0.38
CA GLY A 140 -2.79 5.75 -1.80
C GLY A 140 -3.28 6.90 -2.68
N GLN A 141 -4.11 7.81 -2.14
CA GLN A 141 -4.63 8.94 -2.90
C GLN A 141 -3.55 9.95 -3.31
N ILE A 142 -2.53 10.13 -2.49
CA ILE A 142 -1.43 11.07 -2.78
C ILE A 142 -0.27 10.44 -3.55
N LEU A 143 -0.26 9.12 -3.70
CA LEU A 143 0.84 8.40 -4.37
C LEU A 143 1.21 8.98 -5.75
N PRO A 144 0.27 9.28 -6.68
CA PRO A 144 0.61 9.83 -7.99
C PRO A 144 1.33 11.18 -7.89
N ALA A 145 0.89 12.03 -6.97
CA ALA A 145 1.47 13.37 -6.76
C ALA A 145 2.86 13.28 -6.11
N ILE A 146 3.02 12.44 -5.10
CA ILE A 146 4.31 12.20 -4.43
C ILE A 146 5.31 11.61 -5.42
N ARG A 147 4.92 10.58 -6.18
CA ARG A 147 5.79 9.99 -7.20
C ARG A 147 6.24 10.99 -8.26
N LYS A 148 5.34 11.86 -8.70
CA LYS A 148 5.68 12.91 -9.66
C LYS A 148 6.73 13.88 -9.12
N LYS A 149 6.65 14.24 -7.84
CA LYS A 149 7.59 15.18 -7.21
C LYS A 149 8.90 14.52 -6.78
N TYR A 150 8.85 13.27 -6.36
CA TYR A 150 9.99 12.53 -5.79
C TYR A 150 10.26 11.21 -6.55
N PRO A 151 10.52 11.23 -7.86
CA PRO A 151 10.57 10.02 -8.72
C PRO A 151 11.74 9.08 -8.44
N TYR A 152 12.64 9.44 -7.56
CA TYR A 152 13.85 8.67 -7.22
C TYR A 152 13.66 7.67 -6.07
N TYR A 153 12.55 7.74 -5.33
CA TYR A 153 12.23 6.73 -4.31
C TYR A 153 11.61 5.48 -4.93
N LYS A 154 11.80 4.35 -4.27
CA LYS A 154 10.98 3.15 -4.49
C LYS A 154 9.62 3.33 -3.82
N TYR A 155 8.61 2.69 -4.34
CA TYR A 155 7.24 2.81 -3.86
C TYR A 155 6.65 1.42 -3.61
N MET A 156 5.93 1.24 -2.52
CA MET A 156 5.19 0.02 -2.25
C MET A 156 3.85 0.32 -1.57
N GLN A 157 2.89 -0.53 -1.78
CA GLN A 157 1.68 -0.58 -0.99
C GLN A 157 1.90 -1.59 0.14
N THR A 158 1.60 -1.19 1.37
CA THR A 158 1.94 -1.96 2.58
C THR A 158 0.75 -2.63 3.24
N GLU A 159 -0.46 -2.15 2.97
CA GLU A 159 -1.70 -2.70 3.52
C GLU A 159 -2.89 -2.26 2.67
N SER A 160 -3.68 -3.23 2.17
CA SER A 160 -4.87 -2.92 1.41
C SER A 160 -6.07 -2.59 2.31
N GLU A 161 -7.05 -1.90 1.75
CA GLU A 161 -8.36 -1.76 2.36
C GLU A 161 -9.02 -3.14 2.49
N CYS A 162 -9.42 -3.51 3.69
CA CYS A 162 -9.86 -4.87 4.02
C CYS A 162 -11.39 -5.08 3.90
N GLY A 163 -12.11 -4.14 3.31
CA GLY A 163 -13.56 -4.23 3.16
C GLY A 163 -14.34 -4.26 4.49
N SER A 164 -15.59 -4.72 4.41
CA SER A 164 -16.53 -4.72 5.55
C SER A 164 -17.15 -6.11 5.84
N GLY A 165 -16.56 -7.18 5.34
CA GLY A 165 -17.03 -8.56 5.51
C GLY A 165 -18.19 -8.93 4.57
N THR A 166 -18.32 -8.27 3.42
CA THR A 166 -19.36 -8.58 2.41
C THR A 166 -19.03 -9.80 1.57
N PHE A 167 -17.73 -9.98 1.25
CA PHE A 167 -17.22 -11.07 0.42
C PHE A 167 -17.94 -11.22 -0.94
N ASP A 168 -18.33 -10.10 -1.54
CA ASP A 168 -19.04 -10.02 -2.80
C ASP A 168 -18.15 -9.60 -3.98
N TRP A 169 -18.68 -9.62 -5.19
CA TRP A 169 -17.93 -9.19 -6.38
C TRP A 169 -17.58 -7.71 -6.38
N LYS A 170 -18.35 -6.84 -5.70
CA LYS A 170 -18.03 -5.42 -5.55
C LYS A 170 -16.74 -5.23 -4.76
N ALA A 171 -16.51 -6.07 -3.74
CA ALA A 171 -15.24 -6.06 -3.00
C ALA A 171 -14.07 -6.53 -3.89
N ALA A 172 -14.30 -7.53 -4.76
CA ALA A 172 -13.30 -7.98 -5.72
C ALA A 172 -12.94 -6.91 -6.76
N GLU A 173 -13.94 -6.22 -7.30
CA GLU A 173 -13.74 -5.09 -8.22
C GLU A 173 -12.95 -3.95 -7.56
N HIS A 174 -13.30 -3.62 -6.31
CA HIS A 174 -12.56 -2.63 -5.53
C HIS A 174 -11.10 -3.04 -5.35
N THR A 175 -10.85 -4.30 -4.98
CA THR A 175 -9.49 -4.87 -4.85
C THR A 175 -8.72 -4.77 -6.17
N PHE A 176 -9.35 -5.11 -7.30
CA PHE A 176 -8.73 -5.00 -8.61
C PHE A 176 -8.35 -3.56 -8.94
N ARG A 177 -9.24 -2.60 -8.67
CA ARG A 177 -8.99 -1.16 -8.86
C ARG A 177 -7.84 -0.67 -7.98
N LEU A 178 -7.77 -1.12 -6.73
CA LEU A 178 -6.67 -0.78 -5.83
C LEU A 178 -5.33 -1.28 -6.35
N ILE A 179 -5.25 -2.56 -6.76
CA ILE A 179 -4.01 -3.11 -7.33
C ILE A 179 -3.60 -2.32 -8.57
N ASN A 180 -4.54 -2.06 -9.48
CA ASN A 180 -4.29 -1.27 -10.69
C ASN A 180 -3.81 0.15 -10.34
N HIS A 181 -4.43 0.80 -9.36
CA HIS A 181 -4.03 2.13 -8.89
C HIS A 181 -2.58 2.13 -8.36
N TYR A 182 -2.26 1.24 -7.42
CA TYR A 182 -0.94 1.24 -6.79
C TYR A 182 0.16 0.81 -7.77
N ILE A 183 -0.02 -0.29 -8.46
CA ILE A 183 0.98 -0.81 -9.42
C ILE A 183 1.10 0.12 -10.63
N GLY A 184 -0.01 0.62 -11.16
CA GLY A 184 -0.04 1.58 -12.27
C GLY A 184 0.65 2.90 -11.93
N ASN A 185 0.63 3.31 -10.66
CA ASN A 185 1.34 4.49 -10.15
C ASN A 185 2.74 4.18 -9.59
N GLY A 186 3.27 2.97 -9.87
CA GLY A 186 4.68 2.63 -9.69
C GLY A 186 5.05 2.03 -8.35
N CYS A 187 4.09 1.50 -7.61
CA CYS A 187 4.42 0.59 -6.54
C CYS A 187 4.97 -0.71 -7.11
N GLU A 188 6.08 -1.18 -6.56
CA GLU A 188 6.75 -2.41 -6.95
C GLU A 188 6.13 -3.63 -6.24
N GLU A 189 5.40 -3.42 -5.16
CA GLU A 189 4.80 -4.45 -4.33
C GLU A 189 3.41 -4.03 -3.86
N TYR A 190 2.54 -5.03 -3.68
CA TYR A 190 1.20 -4.89 -3.14
C TYR A 190 0.93 -5.95 -2.09
N THR A 191 0.63 -5.53 -0.86
CA THR A 191 0.36 -6.43 0.28
C THR A 191 -1.13 -6.45 0.59
N PHE A 192 -1.78 -7.59 0.39
CA PHE A 192 -3.20 -7.75 0.64
C PHE A 192 -3.46 -7.96 2.16
N TRP A 193 -4.45 -7.30 2.68
CA TRP A 193 -5.00 -7.50 4.01
C TRP A 193 -6.46 -7.96 3.90
N ASN A 194 -6.86 -9.12 4.36
CA ASN A 194 -6.19 -10.22 5.04
C ASN A 194 -6.06 -11.40 4.09
N ALA A 195 -5.06 -12.27 4.30
CA ALA A 195 -4.94 -13.46 3.49
C ALA A 195 -6.00 -14.50 3.85
N ILE A 196 -6.17 -14.81 5.15
CA ILE A 196 -7.06 -15.85 5.66
C ILE A 196 -7.79 -15.34 6.90
N LEU A 197 -9.11 -15.51 6.93
CA LEU A 197 -9.95 -15.28 8.10
C LEU A 197 -10.89 -16.45 8.34
N SER A 198 -11.42 -16.54 9.57
CA SER A 198 -12.54 -17.42 9.87
C SER A 198 -13.82 -16.97 9.12
N ASP A 199 -14.81 -17.83 9.12
CA ASP A 199 -16.13 -17.57 8.54
C ASP A 199 -16.82 -16.31 9.08
N GLU A 200 -16.54 -15.92 10.32
CA GLU A 200 -17.05 -14.67 10.90
C GLU A 200 -16.41 -13.41 10.33
N GLY A 201 -15.19 -13.49 9.79
CA GLY A 201 -14.48 -12.38 9.18
C GLY A 201 -14.27 -11.19 10.12
N LYS A 202 -14.05 -11.45 11.43
CA LYS A 202 -13.86 -10.41 12.42
C LYS A 202 -12.41 -10.32 12.89
N SER A 203 -11.93 -9.09 13.04
CA SER A 203 -10.68 -8.82 13.75
C SER A 203 -10.85 -9.01 15.28
N SER A 204 -9.73 -9.01 16.02
CA SER A 204 -9.74 -9.00 17.50
C SER A 204 -10.50 -7.81 18.10
N TRP A 205 -10.69 -6.74 17.34
CA TRP A 205 -11.43 -5.54 17.72
C TRP A 205 -12.92 -5.58 17.35
N GLY A 206 -13.39 -6.70 16.78
CA GLY A 206 -14.77 -6.92 16.37
C GLY A 206 -15.13 -6.30 15.00
N TRP A 207 -14.18 -5.75 14.27
CA TRP A 207 -14.42 -5.23 12.93
C TRP A 207 -14.61 -6.35 11.92
N LYS A 208 -15.65 -6.25 11.12
CA LYS A 208 -15.83 -7.15 9.97
C LYS A 208 -14.83 -6.77 8.87
N GLN A 209 -14.18 -7.77 8.32
CA GLN A 209 -13.15 -7.61 7.29
C GLN A 209 -13.31 -8.68 6.23
N ASN A 210 -12.85 -8.39 5.02
CA ASN A 210 -12.73 -9.36 3.95
C ASN A 210 -11.37 -10.10 4.04
N ALA A 211 -11.28 -11.23 3.35
CA ALA A 211 -10.05 -12.00 3.21
C ALA A 211 -10.06 -12.73 1.86
N LEU A 212 -8.91 -13.12 1.36
CA LEU A 212 -8.80 -13.94 0.15
C LEU A 212 -9.39 -15.34 0.37
N ILE A 213 -9.22 -15.87 1.57
CA ILE A 213 -9.66 -17.22 1.95
C ILE A 213 -10.45 -17.14 3.25
N ARG A 214 -11.59 -17.82 3.27
CA ARG A 214 -12.40 -18.03 4.47
C ARG A 214 -12.31 -19.49 4.90
N VAL A 215 -12.21 -19.72 6.20
CA VAL A 215 -12.22 -21.05 6.80
C VAL A 215 -13.39 -21.15 7.75
N ASP A 216 -14.32 -22.05 7.48
CA ASP A 216 -15.40 -22.37 8.41
C ASP A 216 -14.80 -22.97 9.68
N SER A 217 -15.00 -22.33 10.81
CA SER A 217 -14.39 -22.70 12.10
C SER A 217 -14.91 -24.02 12.68
N LYS A 218 -16.06 -24.51 12.21
CA LYS A 218 -16.68 -25.75 12.67
C LYS A 218 -16.34 -26.94 11.80
N THR A 219 -16.36 -26.74 10.48
CA THR A 219 -16.18 -27.82 9.50
C THR A 219 -14.78 -27.89 8.90
N GLY A 220 -14.00 -26.82 9.05
CA GLY A 220 -12.70 -26.66 8.35
C GLY A 220 -12.83 -26.42 6.85
N THR A 221 -14.05 -26.18 6.34
CA THR A 221 -14.27 -25.94 4.90
C THR A 221 -13.58 -24.64 4.46
N ILE A 222 -12.79 -24.74 3.39
CA ILE A 222 -12.07 -23.62 2.79
C ILE A 222 -12.89 -23.05 1.63
N THR A 223 -13.09 -21.73 1.64
CA THR A 223 -13.77 -21.00 0.58
C THR A 223 -12.86 -19.90 0.03
N TYR A 224 -12.61 -19.92 -1.28
CA TYR A 224 -11.93 -18.83 -1.98
C TYR A 224 -12.94 -17.72 -2.30
N THR A 225 -12.63 -16.50 -1.91
CA THR A 225 -13.52 -15.34 -2.08
C THR A 225 -13.39 -14.72 -3.48
N PRO A 226 -14.32 -13.86 -3.90
CA PRO A 226 -14.17 -13.10 -5.14
C PRO A 226 -12.86 -12.29 -5.20
N GLU A 227 -12.41 -11.71 -4.09
CA GLU A 227 -11.11 -10.99 -4.03
C GLU A 227 -9.92 -11.92 -4.30
N TYR A 228 -9.97 -13.19 -3.88
CA TYR A 228 -8.96 -14.17 -4.25
C TYR A 228 -8.78 -14.27 -5.76
N TYR A 229 -9.90 -14.33 -6.50
CA TYR A 229 -9.84 -14.43 -7.95
C TYR A 229 -9.34 -13.14 -8.59
N ALA A 230 -9.71 -11.96 -8.07
CA ALA A 230 -9.18 -10.69 -8.53
C ALA A 230 -7.64 -10.64 -8.37
N VAL A 231 -7.13 -10.97 -7.18
CA VAL A 231 -5.69 -11.00 -6.90
C VAL A 231 -4.97 -12.04 -7.75
N LYS A 232 -5.59 -13.20 -7.99
CA LYS A 232 -5.04 -14.29 -8.81
C LYS A 232 -4.69 -13.85 -10.24
N HIS A 233 -5.44 -12.93 -10.84
CA HIS A 233 -5.14 -12.38 -12.16
C HIS A 233 -3.77 -11.71 -12.22
N PHE A 234 -3.34 -11.10 -11.13
CA PHE A 234 -2.00 -10.50 -11.02
C PHE A 234 -0.95 -11.52 -10.59
N CYS A 235 -1.16 -12.19 -9.47
CA CYS A 235 -0.15 -13.06 -8.86
C CYS A 235 0.30 -14.24 -9.73
N ASN A 236 -0.57 -14.74 -10.61
CA ASN A 236 -0.22 -15.85 -11.49
C ASN A 236 0.64 -15.46 -12.70
N GLN A 237 0.62 -14.21 -13.09
CA GLN A 237 1.17 -13.77 -14.38
C GLN A 237 2.25 -12.69 -14.22
N VAL A 238 2.13 -11.85 -13.20
CA VAL A 238 3.08 -10.76 -12.94
C VAL A 238 4.20 -11.30 -12.05
N VAL A 239 5.32 -11.63 -12.69
CA VAL A 239 6.51 -12.16 -12.01
C VAL A 239 7.53 -11.05 -11.72
N SER A 240 8.48 -11.31 -10.84
CA SER A 240 9.56 -10.36 -10.54
C SER A 240 10.31 -9.94 -11.82
N GLY A 241 10.61 -8.65 -11.94
CA GLY A 241 11.22 -8.05 -13.14
C GLY A 241 10.21 -7.65 -14.23
N THR A 242 8.92 -7.92 -14.06
CA THR A 242 7.87 -7.41 -14.94
C THR A 242 7.76 -5.89 -14.82
N ARG A 243 7.64 -5.20 -15.93
CA ARG A 243 7.55 -3.74 -15.98
C ARG A 243 6.17 -3.27 -16.42
N VAL A 244 5.61 -2.30 -15.72
CA VAL A 244 4.38 -1.62 -16.14
C VAL A 244 4.63 -0.80 -17.38
N LEU A 245 3.75 -0.92 -18.35
CA LEU A 245 3.78 -0.15 -19.60
C LEU A 245 2.80 1.03 -19.51
N GLN A 246 3.22 2.14 -20.10
CA GLN A 246 2.29 3.24 -20.38
C GLN A 246 1.53 2.95 -21.66
N TYR A 247 0.24 3.21 -21.67
CA TYR A 247 -0.64 3.06 -22.83
C TYR A 247 -1.61 4.24 -22.91
N LYS A 248 -2.22 4.38 -24.08
CA LYS A 248 -3.31 5.34 -24.27
C LYS A 248 -4.62 4.58 -24.27
N GLU A 249 -5.49 4.99 -23.39
CA GLU A 249 -6.83 4.44 -23.29
C GLU A 249 -7.83 5.33 -24.04
N LYS A 250 -8.75 4.69 -24.75
CA LYS A 250 -9.93 5.32 -25.33
C LYS A 250 -11.10 4.39 -25.02
N GLY A 251 -12.03 4.82 -24.21
CA GLY A 251 -13.18 3.97 -23.86
C GLY A 251 -13.98 4.51 -22.70
N GLU A 252 -14.90 3.70 -22.26
CA GLU A 252 -15.83 3.99 -21.18
C GLU A 252 -15.24 3.63 -19.81
N ASP A 253 -15.74 4.27 -18.75
CA ASP A 253 -15.25 4.15 -17.36
C ASP A 253 -15.46 2.77 -16.70
N ASN A 254 -16.13 1.84 -17.41
CA ASN A 254 -16.45 0.50 -16.90
C ASN A 254 -15.33 -0.54 -17.11
N LEU A 255 -14.26 -0.17 -17.80
CA LEU A 255 -13.10 -1.05 -17.97
C LEU A 255 -11.94 -0.55 -17.11
N SER A 256 -11.21 -1.47 -16.53
CA SER A 256 -9.92 -1.19 -15.90
C SER A 256 -8.87 -2.07 -16.54
N VAL A 257 -7.79 -1.45 -17.00
CA VAL A 257 -6.73 -2.13 -17.73
C VAL A 257 -5.39 -1.78 -17.11
N ILE A 258 -4.47 -2.72 -17.10
CA ILE A 258 -3.06 -2.47 -16.83
C ILE A 258 -2.22 -3.35 -17.77
N ALA A 259 -1.21 -2.77 -18.36
CA ALA A 259 -0.33 -3.43 -19.32
C ALA A 259 1.07 -3.58 -18.77
N PHE A 260 1.70 -4.72 -19.07
CA PHE A 260 3.02 -5.08 -18.60
C PHE A 260 3.90 -5.62 -19.74
N LEU A 261 5.20 -5.51 -19.54
CA LEU A 261 6.22 -6.25 -20.28
C LEU A 261 6.93 -7.21 -19.33
N THR A 262 6.82 -8.50 -19.61
CA THR A 262 7.49 -9.54 -18.80
C THR A 262 8.99 -9.59 -19.06
N PRO A 263 9.79 -10.21 -18.18
CA PRO A 263 11.23 -10.38 -18.41
C PRO A 263 11.57 -11.13 -19.72
N GLU A 264 10.66 -12.01 -20.17
CA GLU A 264 10.81 -12.75 -21.44
C GLU A 264 10.40 -11.91 -22.67
N GLY A 265 10.06 -10.63 -22.50
CA GLY A 265 9.66 -9.75 -23.58
C GLY A 265 8.24 -9.94 -24.09
N LYS A 266 7.36 -10.58 -23.32
CA LYS A 266 5.95 -10.76 -23.65
C LYS A 266 5.13 -9.60 -23.13
N TYR A 267 4.11 -9.20 -23.89
CA TYR A 267 3.10 -8.26 -23.43
C TYR A 267 2.04 -9.02 -22.63
N LEU A 268 1.78 -8.57 -21.42
CA LEU A 268 0.72 -9.07 -20.55
C LEU A 268 -0.26 -7.94 -20.28
N ILE A 269 -1.54 -8.20 -20.47
CA ILE A 269 -2.62 -7.24 -20.20
C ILE A 269 -3.56 -7.89 -19.18
N VAL A 270 -3.79 -7.20 -18.07
CA VAL A 270 -4.77 -7.57 -17.08
C VAL A 270 -5.91 -6.55 -17.18
N ALA A 271 -7.13 -7.05 -17.47
CA ALA A 271 -8.29 -6.21 -17.70
C ALA A 271 -9.49 -6.73 -16.91
N GLY A 272 -10.30 -5.81 -16.38
CA GLY A 272 -11.55 -6.07 -15.69
C GLY A 272 -12.69 -5.27 -16.33
N ASN A 273 -13.84 -5.92 -16.52
CA ASN A 273 -15.08 -5.29 -16.89
C ASN A 273 -15.97 -5.17 -15.64
N TYR A 274 -16.36 -3.94 -15.30
CA TYR A 274 -17.22 -3.63 -14.15
C TYR A 274 -18.66 -3.32 -14.57
N GLY A 275 -18.98 -3.50 -15.84
CA GLY A 275 -20.33 -3.32 -16.36
C GLY A 275 -21.15 -4.61 -16.30
N ASP A 276 -22.47 -4.47 -16.35
CA ASP A 276 -23.44 -5.56 -16.33
C ASP A 276 -23.60 -6.27 -17.69
N VAL A 277 -22.83 -5.85 -18.70
CA VAL A 277 -22.85 -6.39 -20.05
C VAL A 277 -21.45 -6.66 -20.55
N ALA A 278 -21.30 -7.66 -21.42
CA ALA A 278 -20.03 -7.97 -22.05
C ALA A 278 -19.51 -6.77 -22.87
N GLN A 279 -18.24 -6.49 -22.75
CA GLN A 279 -17.56 -5.35 -23.40
C GLN A 279 -16.53 -5.86 -24.42
N GLN A 280 -16.45 -5.17 -25.56
CA GLN A 280 -15.40 -5.40 -26.54
C GLN A 280 -14.22 -4.50 -26.26
N MET A 281 -13.05 -5.08 -26.08
CA MET A 281 -11.79 -4.35 -25.93
C MET A 281 -10.89 -4.62 -27.13
N THR A 282 -10.37 -3.56 -27.75
CA THR A 282 -9.36 -3.68 -28.80
C THR A 282 -8.01 -3.23 -28.26
N VAL A 283 -7.04 -4.12 -28.28
CA VAL A 283 -5.66 -3.84 -27.96
C VAL A 283 -4.89 -3.59 -29.24
N GLN A 284 -4.25 -2.43 -29.35
CA GLN A 284 -3.38 -2.09 -30.46
C GLN A 284 -1.90 -2.08 -30.04
N LEU A 285 -1.07 -2.82 -30.75
CA LEU A 285 0.37 -2.85 -30.57
C LEU A 285 1.07 -2.56 -31.93
N GLY A 286 1.47 -1.33 -32.15
CA GLY A 286 1.92 -0.87 -33.46
C GLY A 286 0.82 -0.99 -34.51
N GLU A 287 1.06 -1.79 -35.55
CA GLU A 287 0.08 -2.07 -36.62
C GLU A 287 -0.80 -3.32 -36.34
N LYS A 288 -0.55 -4.04 -35.24
CA LYS A 288 -1.28 -5.24 -34.85
C LYS A 288 -2.44 -4.90 -33.93
N TYR A 289 -3.55 -5.61 -34.10
CA TYR A 289 -4.76 -5.49 -33.28
C TYR A 289 -5.18 -6.84 -32.73
N LEU A 290 -5.64 -6.83 -31.48
CA LEU A 290 -6.27 -7.95 -30.82
C LEU A 290 -7.63 -7.51 -30.26
N ASN A 291 -8.70 -8.19 -30.68
CA ASN A 291 -10.02 -7.96 -30.11
C ASN A 291 -10.33 -9.02 -29.06
N VAL A 292 -10.78 -8.57 -27.91
CA VAL A 292 -11.11 -9.43 -26.76
C VAL A 292 -12.50 -9.05 -26.27
N THR A 293 -13.32 -10.06 -25.99
CA THR A 293 -14.60 -9.88 -25.29
C THR A 293 -14.36 -10.11 -23.80
N LEU A 294 -14.59 -9.08 -22.99
CA LEU A 294 -14.60 -9.17 -21.54
C LEU A 294 -16.05 -9.44 -21.09
N GLN A 295 -16.26 -10.53 -20.40
CA GLN A 295 -17.60 -10.87 -19.87
C GLN A 295 -18.00 -9.88 -18.76
N ALA A 296 -19.31 -9.82 -18.47
CA ALA A 296 -19.87 -9.05 -17.37
C ALA A 296 -19.46 -9.63 -16.02
#